data_1f722d09f28d786f261753b5765469ef
#
_entry.id   1f722d09f28d786f261753b5765469ef
#
_cell.length_a   1.000
_cell.length_b   1.000
_cell.length_c   1.000
_cell.angle_alpha   90.00
_cell.angle_beta   90.00
_cell.angle_gamma   90.00
#
_symmetry.space_group_name_H-M   'P 1'
#
loop_
_entity.id
_entity.type
_entity.pdbx_description
1 polymer ?
#
loop_
_entity_poly.entity_id
_entity_poly.type
_entity_poly.pdbx_seq_one_letter_code
_entity_poly.pdbx_strand_id
1 'polypeptide(L)'
;MGMPVSIHLRGPDVRGAEAERAVASAYAELVRLDAVFSTYRPDSDISRRRRGETVPGGEDPLLAEVEELCGVATERTRGAFTAWLPDADGVVRYDPTGLVKGWAVDRAALALTSLPATAWAVNAGGDVLVGRHAHVAPEGADAAPWRIGVEDPRDRSRMVAVVPLTTGALATSGTAARGAHLFDPVTRQMVDRVGSTTVVADTLLWADVWATALFVGGDDAREAFSRNAPGAQTFAA
;
A
#
# COMPACT_ATOMS: atom_id res chain seq x y z
N MET A 1 -7.58 9.12 -2.88
CA MET A 1 -6.45 8.23 -3.26
C MET A 1 -6.53 7.75 -4.72
N GLY A 2 -7.61 7.99 -5.43
CA GLY A 2 -7.75 7.83 -6.89
C GLY A 2 -7.54 6.41 -7.43
N MET A 3 -7.78 5.38 -6.63
CA MET A 3 -7.63 3.97 -7.02
C MET A 3 -8.90 3.18 -6.68
N PRO A 4 -9.25 2.14 -7.46
CA PRO A 4 -10.34 1.23 -7.09
C PRO A 4 -9.93 0.39 -5.87
N VAL A 5 -10.88 0.19 -4.96
CA VAL A 5 -10.72 -0.70 -3.82
C VAL A 5 -11.85 -1.72 -3.82
N SER A 6 -11.51 -3.00 -3.63
CA SER A 6 -12.48 -4.07 -3.45
C SER A 6 -12.16 -4.88 -2.19
N ILE A 7 -13.22 -5.28 -1.46
CA ILE A 7 -13.14 -6.10 -0.26
C ILE A 7 -13.83 -7.43 -0.57
N HIS A 8 -13.13 -8.52 -0.29
CA HIS A 8 -13.61 -9.89 -0.49
C HIS A 8 -13.63 -10.60 0.85
N LEU A 9 -14.72 -11.32 1.13
CA LEU A 9 -14.91 -12.06 2.36
C LEU A 9 -15.17 -13.55 2.05
N ARG A 10 -14.65 -14.46 2.88
CA ARG A 10 -14.97 -15.90 2.89
C ARG A 10 -15.30 -16.30 4.31
N GLY A 11 -16.39 -17.02 4.49
CA GLY A 11 -16.86 -17.46 5.80
C GLY A 11 -18.37 -17.71 5.80
N PRO A 12 -18.93 -18.24 6.89
CA PRO A 12 -20.34 -18.63 6.95
C PRO A 12 -21.31 -17.44 6.90
N ASP A 13 -20.97 -16.31 7.53
CA ASP A 13 -21.90 -15.18 7.73
C ASP A 13 -21.51 -13.92 6.96
N VAL A 14 -20.79 -14.07 5.83
CA VAL A 14 -20.26 -12.93 5.04
C VAL A 14 -21.34 -12.05 4.39
N ARG A 15 -22.61 -12.45 4.42
CA ARG A 15 -23.77 -11.68 3.96
C ARG A 15 -24.63 -11.15 5.10
N GLY A 16 -24.22 -11.35 6.33
CA GLY A 16 -24.92 -10.90 7.52
C GLY A 16 -24.68 -9.43 7.81
N ALA A 17 -25.55 -8.84 8.64
CA ALA A 17 -25.47 -7.41 8.99
C ALA A 17 -24.16 -7.01 9.67
N GLU A 18 -23.46 -7.91 10.32
CA GLU A 18 -22.15 -7.65 10.92
C GLU A 18 -21.08 -7.46 9.84
N ALA A 19 -21.05 -8.34 8.84
CA ALA A 19 -20.14 -8.23 7.69
C ALA A 19 -20.40 -6.95 6.89
N GLU A 20 -21.69 -6.61 6.66
CA GLU A 20 -22.06 -5.36 5.98
C GLU A 20 -21.56 -4.12 6.75
N ARG A 21 -21.73 -4.10 8.08
CA ARG A 21 -21.22 -2.99 8.92
C ARG A 21 -19.69 -2.90 8.90
N ALA A 22 -18.98 -4.02 8.99
CA ALA A 22 -17.54 -4.04 8.96
C ALA A 22 -16.97 -3.51 7.62
N VAL A 23 -17.56 -3.96 6.49
CA VAL A 23 -17.21 -3.48 5.16
C VAL A 23 -17.53 -1.99 5.01
N ALA A 24 -18.70 -1.54 5.45
CA ALA A 24 -19.07 -0.13 5.43
C ALA A 24 -18.09 0.72 6.27
N SER A 25 -17.68 0.24 7.46
CA SER A 25 -16.69 0.91 8.31
C SER A 25 -15.33 1.00 7.65
N ALA A 26 -14.88 -0.06 6.97
CA ALA A 26 -13.61 -0.05 6.23
C ALA A 26 -13.64 0.99 5.10
N TYR A 27 -14.72 1.06 4.32
CA TYR A 27 -14.85 2.08 3.29
C TYR A 27 -14.98 3.50 3.87
N ALA A 28 -15.70 3.68 4.98
CA ALA A 28 -15.80 4.98 5.65
C ALA A 28 -14.42 5.48 6.12
N GLU A 29 -13.57 4.61 6.66
CA GLU A 29 -12.21 4.98 7.04
C GLU A 29 -11.38 5.38 5.81
N LEU A 30 -11.44 4.64 4.70
CA LEU A 30 -10.76 5.01 3.45
C LEU A 30 -11.21 6.39 2.93
N VAL A 31 -12.52 6.68 2.98
CA VAL A 31 -13.07 7.99 2.58
C VAL A 31 -12.57 9.10 3.51
N ARG A 32 -12.54 8.86 4.83
CA ARG A 32 -11.99 9.80 5.81
C ARG A 32 -10.52 10.09 5.54
N LEU A 33 -9.72 9.06 5.33
CA LEU A 33 -8.30 9.20 5.04
C LEU A 33 -8.05 9.88 3.68
N ASP A 34 -8.90 9.65 2.68
CA ASP A 34 -8.84 10.39 1.42
C ASP A 34 -9.10 11.88 1.60
N ALA A 35 -10.01 12.27 2.51
CA ALA A 35 -10.24 13.67 2.82
C ALA A 35 -9.02 14.35 3.47
N VAL A 36 -8.20 13.61 4.22
CA VAL A 36 -6.97 14.13 4.84
C VAL A 36 -5.79 14.13 3.87
N PHE A 37 -5.56 13.02 3.14
CA PHE A 37 -4.29 12.75 2.46
C PHE A 37 -4.35 12.84 0.93
N SER A 38 -5.50 13.08 0.32
CA SER A 38 -5.59 13.12 -1.14
C SER A 38 -4.92 14.37 -1.72
N THR A 39 -3.88 14.20 -2.51
CA THR A 39 -3.23 15.29 -3.24
C THR A 39 -4.05 15.77 -4.45
N TYR A 40 -5.10 15.04 -4.83
CA TYR A 40 -6.03 15.41 -5.90
C TYR A 40 -7.21 16.26 -5.41
N ARG A 41 -7.49 16.26 -4.10
CA ARG A 41 -8.54 17.07 -3.49
C ARG A 41 -7.96 18.40 -3.04
N PRO A 42 -8.44 19.55 -3.56
CA PRO A 42 -7.92 20.84 -3.16
C PRO A 42 -8.25 21.22 -1.71
N ASP A 43 -9.30 20.59 -1.16
CA ASP A 43 -9.81 20.80 0.20
C ASP A 43 -9.24 19.83 1.25
N SER A 44 -8.38 18.88 0.86
CA SER A 44 -7.71 17.97 1.81
C SER A 44 -6.68 18.70 2.67
N ASP A 45 -6.44 18.16 3.86
CA ASP A 45 -5.47 18.75 4.80
C ASP A 45 -4.07 18.80 4.18
N ILE A 46 -3.62 17.71 3.52
CA ILE A 46 -2.32 17.66 2.87
C ILE A 46 -2.19 18.70 1.74
N SER A 47 -3.26 18.91 0.94
CA SER A 47 -3.25 19.90 -0.14
C SER A 47 -3.21 21.33 0.39
N ARG A 48 -3.94 21.62 1.48
CA ARG A 48 -3.87 22.90 2.19
C ARG A 48 -2.49 23.14 2.76
N ARG A 49 -1.93 22.17 3.48
CA ARG A 49 -0.57 22.22 4.02
C ARG A 49 0.49 22.49 2.94
N ARG A 50 0.38 21.83 1.78
CA ARG A 50 1.30 22.05 0.63
C ARG A 50 1.22 23.46 0.06
N ARG A 51 0.09 24.17 0.19
CA ARG A 51 -0.08 25.57 -0.19
C ARG A 51 0.24 26.55 0.93
N GLY A 52 0.61 26.07 2.14
CA GLY A 52 0.84 26.92 3.30
C GLY A 52 -0.45 27.50 3.90
N GLU A 53 -1.60 26.90 3.60
CA GLU A 53 -2.90 27.32 4.14
C GLU A 53 -3.15 26.70 5.50
N THR A 54 -3.84 27.43 6.37
CA THR A 54 -4.31 26.88 7.66
C THR A 54 -5.48 25.90 7.41
N VAL A 55 -5.43 24.74 8.04
CA VAL A 55 -6.54 23.78 8.04
C VAL A 55 -7.61 24.26 9.03
N PRO A 56 -8.86 24.45 8.60
CA PRO A 56 -9.95 24.84 9.50
C PRO A 56 -10.14 23.79 10.62
N GLY A 57 -10.09 24.23 11.88
CA GLY A 57 -10.20 23.32 13.03
C GLY A 57 -8.88 22.66 13.44
N GLY A 58 -7.78 22.94 12.76
CA GLY A 58 -6.47 22.31 12.96
C GLY A 58 -6.22 21.14 12.03
N GLU A 59 -4.98 20.78 11.83
CA GLU A 59 -4.59 19.60 11.04
C GLU A 59 -5.00 18.29 11.76
N ASP A 60 -5.42 17.29 10.97
CA ASP A 60 -5.67 15.94 11.51
C ASP A 60 -4.36 15.38 12.10
N PRO A 61 -4.36 14.87 13.36
CA PRO A 61 -3.16 14.30 14.00
C PRO A 61 -2.47 13.20 13.19
N LEU A 62 -3.17 12.54 12.29
CA LEU A 62 -2.61 11.53 11.41
C LEU A 62 -1.58 12.09 10.41
N LEU A 63 -1.59 13.40 10.13
CA LEU A 63 -0.53 14.01 9.32
C LEU A 63 0.84 13.88 9.97
N ALA A 64 0.92 14.10 11.28
CA ALA A 64 2.17 13.94 12.03
C ALA A 64 2.59 12.46 12.12
N GLU A 65 1.64 11.54 12.35
CA GLU A 65 1.90 10.09 12.36
C GLU A 65 2.49 9.63 11.01
N VAL A 66 1.89 10.05 9.90
CA VAL A 66 2.35 9.68 8.55
C VAL A 66 3.71 10.31 8.23
N GLU A 67 3.96 11.55 8.67
CA GLU A 67 5.26 12.21 8.48
C GLU A 67 6.38 11.43 9.20
N GLU A 68 6.14 10.99 10.44
CA GLU A 68 7.07 10.15 11.19
C GLU A 68 7.31 8.81 10.47
N LEU A 69 6.24 8.14 10.02
CA LEU A 69 6.35 6.90 9.26
C LEU A 69 7.13 7.07 7.94
N CYS A 70 6.99 8.19 7.25
CA CYS A 70 7.79 8.52 6.08
C CYS A 70 9.28 8.68 6.42
N GLY A 71 9.59 9.28 7.57
CA GLY A 71 10.96 9.36 8.11
C GLY A 71 11.55 7.97 8.35
N VAL A 72 10.80 7.11 9.05
CA VAL A 72 11.20 5.71 9.31
C VAL A 72 11.38 4.93 8.01
N ALA A 73 10.49 5.12 7.02
CA ALA A 73 10.60 4.46 5.72
C ALA A 73 11.86 4.92 4.97
N THR A 74 12.17 6.21 4.98
CA THR A 74 13.40 6.75 4.38
C THR A 74 14.64 6.15 5.03
N GLU A 75 14.69 6.09 6.36
CA GLU A 75 15.81 5.50 7.10
C GLU A 75 15.98 4.01 6.80
N ARG A 76 14.92 3.21 6.91
CA ARG A 76 14.96 1.77 6.69
C ARG A 76 15.37 1.40 5.28
N THR A 77 14.99 2.20 4.29
CA THR A 77 15.33 1.98 2.88
C THR A 77 16.63 2.64 2.44
N ARG A 78 17.37 3.25 3.39
CA ARG A 78 18.59 4.05 3.11
C ARG A 78 18.37 5.14 2.06
N GLY A 79 17.21 5.77 2.10
CA GLY A 79 16.85 6.85 1.20
C GLY A 79 16.29 6.42 -0.17
N ALA A 80 16.20 5.11 -0.46
CA ALA A 80 15.58 4.62 -1.70
C ALA A 80 14.07 4.91 -1.77
N PHE A 81 13.40 5.05 -0.62
CA PHE A 81 12.07 5.62 -0.49
C PHE A 81 12.17 7.02 0.14
N THR A 82 11.44 7.98 -0.42
CA THR A 82 11.29 9.32 0.16
C THR A 82 9.88 9.86 -0.10
N ALA A 83 9.38 10.65 0.87
CA ALA A 83 8.15 11.44 0.69
C ALA A 83 8.43 12.89 0.24
N TRP A 84 9.69 13.23 -0.03
CA TRP A 84 10.08 14.54 -0.54
C TRP A 84 10.39 14.44 -2.03
N LEU A 85 9.40 14.80 -2.85
CA LEU A 85 9.42 14.59 -4.29
C LEU A 85 9.40 15.93 -5.03
N PRO A 86 10.09 16.06 -6.19
CA PRO A 86 9.97 17.24 -7.04
C PRO A 86 8.57 17.29 -7.67
N ASP A 87 7.98 18.48 -7.66
CA ASP A 87 6.77 18.77 -8.45
C ASP A 87 7.11 19.05 -9.92
N ALA A 88 6.10 19.43 -10.71
CA ALA A 88 6.27 19.72 -12.14
C ALA A 88 7.25 20.86 -12.40
N ASP A 89 7.44 21.77 -11.44
CA ASP A 89 8.36 22.90 -11.50
C ASP A 89 9.76 22.55 -10.95
N GLY A 90 9.98 21.30 -10.52
CA GLY A 90 11.21 20.81 -9.91
C GLY A 90 11.38 21.21 -8.44
N VAL A 91 10.39 21.82 -7.83
CA VAL A 91 10.41 22.21 -6.42
C VAL A 91 10.11 20.98 -5.56
N VAL A 92 11.01 20.64 -4.64
CA VAL A 92 10.82 19.50 -3.72
C VAL A 92 9.74 19.83 -2.70
N ARG A 93 8.70 18.99 -2.67
CA ARG A 93 7.56 19.12 -1.77
C ARG A 93 7.28 17.79 -1.06
N TYR A 94 6.67 17.89 0.11
CA TYR A 94 6.20 16.73 0.84
C TYR A 94 5.01 16.09 0.14
N ASP A 95 5.14 14.82 -0.21
CA ASP A 95 4.12 13.98 -0.84
C ASP A 95 4.16 12.56 -0.25
N PRO A 96 3.32 12.26 0.75
CA PRO A 96 3.32 10.95 1.41
C PRO A 96 2.54 9.88 0.64
N THR A 97 2.03 10.16 -0.56
CA THR A 97 1.09 9.26 -1.28
C THR A 97 1.66 7.87 -1.53
N GLY A 98 2.99 7.74 -1.69
CA GLY A 98 3.66 6.46 -1.87
C GLY A 98 3.64 5.55 -0.62
N LEU A 99 3.42 6.12 0.57
CA LEU A 99 3.26 5.38 1.82
C LEU A 99 1.78 5.28 2.24
N VAL A 100 1.05 6.38 2.11
CA VAL A 100 -0.34 6.51 2.59
C VAL A 100 -1.25 5.45 1.98
N LYS A 101 -1.01 5.02 0.75
CA LYS A 101 -1.83 3.99 0.09
C LYS A 101 -1.87 2.70 0.91
N GLY A 102 -0.72 2.11 1.20
CA GLY A 102 -0.61 0.88 1.98
C GLY A 102 -1.08 1.07 3.42
N TRP A 103 -0.64 2.12 4.09
CA TRP A 103 -1.03 2.46 5.44
C TRP A 103 -2.54 2.66 5.63
N ALA A 104 -3.20 3.32 4.70
CA ALA A 104 -4.65 3.54 4.76
C ALA A 104 -5.45 2.23 4.62
N VAL A 105 -4.97 1.31 3.78
CA VAL A 105 -5.59 0.00 3.64
C VAL A 105 -5.39 -0.84 4.89
N ASP A 106 -4.19 -0.83 5.49
CA ASP A 106 -3.92 -1.52 6.76
C ASP A 106 -4.88 -1.02 7.87
N ARG A 107 -5.07 0.29 7.99
CA ARG A 107 -6.00 0.88 8.97
C ARG A 107 -7.45 0.51 8.69
N ALA A 108 -7.90 0.64 7.46
CA ALA A 108 -9.27 0.32 7.08
C ALA A 108 -9.60 -1.16 7.32
N ALA A 109 -8.64 -2.06 7.08
CA ALA A 109 -8.80 -3.50 7.27
C ALA A 109 -8.98 -3.89 8.75
N LEU A 110 -8.64 -3.03 9.72
CA LEU A 110 -8.91 -3.30 11.14
C LEU A 110 -10.39 -3.56 11.43
N ALA A 111 -11.29 -2.92 10.68
CA ALA A 111 -12.73 -3.16 10.80
C ALA A 111 -13.13 -4.62 10.43
N LEU A 112 -12.32 -5.30 9.62
CA LEU A 112 -12.58 -6.67 9.16
C LEU A 112 -12.04 -7.73 10.13
N THR A 113 -11.11 -7.37 11.00
CA THR A 113 -10.41 -8.31 11.90
C THR A 113 -11.33 -8.90 12.98
N SER A 114 -12.42 -8.19 13.31
CA SER A 114 -13.40 -8.62 14.31
C SER A 114 -14.43 -9.62 13.76
N LEU A 115 -14.51 -9.80 12.43
CA LEU A 115 -15.50 -10.70 11.83
C LEU A 115 -15.20 -12.17 12.18
N PRO A 116 -16.10 -12.84 12.94
CA PRO A 116 -15.83 -14.19 13.39
C PRO A 116 -15.76 -15.18 12.22
N ALA A 117 -14.89 -16.18 12.32
CA ALA A 117 -14.72 -17.25 11.32
C ALA A 117 -14.59 -16.75 9.87
N THR A 118 -14.08 -15.53 9.65
CA THR A 118 -14.00 -14.91 8.34
C THR A 118 -12.55 -14.73 7.90
N ALA A 119 -12.26 -15.12 6.66
CA ALA A 119 -11.06 -14.71 5.92
C ALA A 119 -11.42 -13.57 4.97
N TRP A 120 -10.54 -12.59 4.84
CA TRP A 120 -10.79 -11.40 4.04
C TRP A 120 -9.59 -11.01 3.18
N ALA A 121 -9.85 -10.33 2.08
CA ALA A 121 -8.85 -9.71 1.22
C ALA A 121 -9.31 -8.31 0.81
N VAL A 122 -8.40 -7.35 0.86
CA VAL A 122 -8.58 -5.99 0.36
C VAL A 122 -7.63 -5.78 -0.80
N ASN A 123 -8.18 -5.54 -2.00
CA ASN A 123 -7.39 -5.16 -3.17
C ASN A 123 -7.51 -3.65 -3.39
N ALA A 124 -6.40 -2.97 -3.43
CA ALA A 124 -6.30 -1.52 -3.59
C ALA A 124 -5.37 -1.17 -4.76
N GLY A 125 -5.96 -1.03 -5.95
CA GLY A 125 -5.20 -0.67 -7.16
C GLY A 125 -4.19 -1.74 -7.62
N GLY A 126 -4.40 -3.00 -7.27
CA GLY A 126 -3.52 -4.14 -7.58
C GLY A 126 -2.69 -4.64 -6.40
N ASP A 127 -2.50 -3.81 -5.36
CA ASP A 127 -1.89 -4.27 -4.11
C ASP A 127 -2.93 -4.93 -3.22
N VAL A 128 -2.55 -5.99 -2.53
CA VAL A 128 -3.49 -6.85 -1.80
C VAL A 128 -3.04 -7.06 -0.37
N LEU A 129 -3.93 -6.78 0.57
CA LEU A 129 -3.80 -7.15 1.97
C LEU A 129 -4.77 -8.28 2.27
N VAL A 130 -4.31 -9.34 2.92
CA VAL A 130 -5.15 -10.47 3.32
C VAL A 130 -5.04 -10.78 4.80
N GLY A 131 -6.14 -11.21 5.38
CA GLY A 131 -6.16 -11.62 6.76
C GLY A 131 -7.29 -12.60 7.03
N ARG A 132 -7.31 -13.09 8.26
CA ARG A 132 -8.35 -13.99 8.75
C ARG A 132 -8.52 -13.88 10.26
N HIS A 133 -9.73 -14.14 10.72
CA HIS A 133 -9.98 -14.29 12.14
C HIS A 133 -9.30 -15.56 12.67
N ALA A 134 -8.84 -15.54 13.93
CA ALA A 134 -8.14 -16.65 14.55
C ALA A 134 -8.95 -17.99 14.57
N HIS A 135 -10.27 -17.90 14.55
CA HIS A 135 -11.18 -19.05 14.57
C HIS A 135 -11.65 -19.48 13.16
N VAL A 136 -10.99 -19.06 12.08
CA VAL A 136 -11.21 -19.70 10.78
C VAL A 136 -10.76 -21.14 10.87
N ALA A 137 -11.64 -22.08 10.52
CA ALA A 137 -11.31 -23.50 10.54
C ALA A 137 -10.01 -23.76 9.73
N PRO A 138 -9.10 -24.60 10.24
CA PRO A 138 -7.82 -24.84 9.56
C PRO A 138 -7.97 -25.57 8.22
N GLU A 139 -9.12 -26.18 7.99
CA GLU A 139 -9.45 -26.95 6.78
C GLU A 139 -10.76 -26.46 6.16
N GLY A 140 -10.85 -26.53 4.84
CA GLY A 140 -12.03 -26.13 4.06
C GLY A 140 -11.78 -24.98 3.11
N ALA A 141 -12.81 -24.61 2.33
CA ALA A 141 -12.71 -23.56 1.31
C ALA A 141 -12.39 -22.18 1.90
N ASP A 142 -12.85 -21.90 3.12
CA ASP A 142 -12.63 -20.62 3.81
C ASP A 142 -11.22 -20.49 4.38
N ALA A 143 -10.53 -21.64 4.61
CA ALA A 143 -9.14 -21.70 5.05
C ALA A 143 -8.14 -21.63 3.87
N ALA A 144 -8.60 -21.82 2.65
CA ALA A 144 -7.75 -21.82 1.47
C ALA A 144 -7.03 -20.46 1.30
N PRO A 145 -5.74 -20.47 0.94
CA PRO A 145 -5.03 -19.23 0.70
C PRO A 145 -5.67 -18.43 -0.45
N TRP A 146 -5.57 -17.12 -0.36
CA TRP A 146 -5.83 -16.22 -1.48
C TRP A 146 -4.71 -16.41 -2.50
N ARG A 147 -5.06 -16.60 -3.76
CA ARG A 147 -4.10 -16.78 -4.86
C ARG A 147 -3.97 -15.46 -5.60
N ILE A 148 -2.87 -14.75 -5.36
CA ILE A 148 -2.64 -13.42 -5.90
C ILE A 148 -1.71 -13.53 -7.10
N GLY A 149 -2.19 -13.13 -8.29
CA GLY A 149 -1.40 -13.11 -9.51
C GLY A 149 -0.47 -11.92 -9.57
N VAL A 150 0.77 -12.15 -9.98
CA VAL A 150 1.75 -11.10 -10.31
C VAL A 150 1.82 -11.00 -11.83
N GLU A 151 1.41 -9.85 -12.37
CA GLU A 151 1.38 -9.60 -13.82
C GLU A 151 2.81 -9.49 -14.38
N ASP A 152 3.00 -9.94 -15.63
CA ASP A 152 4.21 -9.66 -16.40
C ASP A 152 4.22 -8.17 -16.81
N PRO A 153 5.25 -7.38 -16.42
CA PRO A 153 5.31 -5.97 -16.77
C PRO A 153 5.43 -5.69 -18.28
N ARG A 154 5.82 -6.70 -19.06
CA ARG A 154 5.95 -6.62 -20.53
C ARG A 154 4.70 -7.08 -21.26
N ASP A 155 3.89 -7.95 -20.62
CA ASP A 155 2.64 -8.47 -21.17
C ASP A 155 1.63 -8.70 -20.05
N ARG A 156 0.80 -7.72 -19.77
CA ARG A 156 -0.20 -7.73 -18.69
C ARG A 156 -1.28 -8.83 -18.82
N SER A 157 -1.34 -9.51 -19.94
CA SER A 157 -2.21 -10.68 -20.12
C SER A 157 -1.61 -11.95 -19.49
N ARG A 158 -0.33 -11.91 -19.09
CA ARG A 158 0.41 -13.02 -18.50
C ARG A 158 0.69 -12.79 -17.03
N MET A 159 0.80 -13.89 -16.29
CA MET A 159 1.27 -13.90 -14.90
C MET A 159 2.68 -14.49 -14.84
N VAL A 160 3.59 -13.80 -14.17
CA VAL A 160 4.94 -14.31 -13.89
C VAL A 160 4.97 -15.18 -12.63
N ALA A 161 4.03 -14.96 -11.71
CA ALA A 161 3.89 -15.76 -10.50
C ALA A 161 2.44 -15.75 -9.99
N VAL A 162 2.12 -16.74 -9.15
CA VAL A 162 0.91 -16.76 -8.32
C VAL A 162 1.35 -17.02 -6.89
N VAL A 163 1.10 -16.05 -6.02
CA VAL A 163 1.51 -16.08 -4.61
C VAL A 163 0.32 -16.46 -3.73
N PRO A 164 0.37 -17.61 -3.03
CA PRO A 164 -0.66 -17.98 -2.08
C PRO A 164 -0.42 -17.29 -0.73
N LEU A 165 -1.40 -16.52 -0.23
CA LEU A 165 -1.35 -15.87 1.07
C LEU A 165 -2.60 -16.18 1.90
N THR A 166 -2.40 -16.47 3.18
CA THR A 166 -3.48 -16.58 4.18
C THR A 166 -3.55 -15.35 5.08
N THR A 167 -2.41 -14.71 5.31
CA THR A 167 -2.24 -13.45 6.04
C THR A 167 -1.08 -12.67 5.43
N GLY A 168 -1.04 -11.36 5.64
CA GLY A 168 0.00 -10.49 5.12
C GLY A 168 -0.43 -9.75 3.86
N ALA A 169 0.52 -9.15 3.18
CA ALA A 169 0.27 -8.25 2.06
C ALA A 169 1.22 -8.51 0.89
N LEU A 170 0.77 -8.15 -0.30
CA LEU A 170 1.56 -8.15 -1.53
C LEU A 170 1.37 -6.79 -2.21
N ALA A 171 2.45 -6.13 -2.53
CA ALA A 171 2.45 -4.90 -3.32
C ALA A 171 3.43 -4.98 -4.48
N THR A 172 3.12 -4.29 -5.57
CA THR A 172 3.95 -4.27 -6.77
C THR A 172 4.19 -2.84 -7.24
N SER A 173 5.47 -2.45 -7.32
CA SER A 173 5.90 -1.21 -7.93
C SER A 173 6.56 -1.48 -9.29
N GLY A 174 6.26 -0.63 -10.28
CA GLY A 174 6.78 -0.77 -11.62
C GLY A 174 6.21 0.28 -12.57
N THR A 175 6.71 0.31 -13.79
CA THR A 175 6.33 1.33 -14.80
C THR A 175 5.23 0.86 -15.75
N ALA A 176 4.89 -0.44 -15.77
CA ALA A 176 3.94 -1.00 -16.74
C ALA A 176 2.49 -0.47 -16.61
N ALA A 177 2.03 -0.14 -15.40
CA ALA A 177 0.64 0.26 -15.16
C ALA A 177 0.40 1.78 -15.27
N ARG A 178 1.40 2.59 -14.91
CA ARG A 178 1.27 4.07 -14.80
C ARG A 178 2.35 4.86 -15.53
N GLY A 179 3.24 4.18 -16.29
CA GLY A 179 4.38 4.83 -16.92
C GLY A 179 5.46 5.27 -15.91
N ALA A 180 6.33 6.17 -16.33
CA ALA A 180 7.40 6.72 -15.48
C ALA A 180 6.82 7.66 -14.42
N HIS A 181 6.52 7.13 -13.24
CA HIS A 181 5.98 7.88 -12.10
C HIS A 181 6.78 7.66 -10.80
N LEU A 182 7.78 6.77 -10.84
CA LEU A 182 8.65 6.49 -9.71
C LEU A 182 9.90 7.36 -9.80
N PHE A 183 10.18 8.06 -8.73
CA PHE A 183 11.34 8.94 -8.60
C PHE A 183 12.48 8.20 -7.92
N ASP A 184 13.66 8.26 -8.50
CA ASP A 184 14.91 7.77 -7.89
C ASP A 184 15.57 8.91 -7.11
N PRO A 185 15.60 8.85 -5.78
CA PRO A 185 16.17 9.91 -4.95
C PRO A 185 17.69 10.09 -5.12
N VAL A 186 18.41 9.04 -5.55
CA VAL A 186 19.87 9.06 -5.73
C VAL A 186 20.23 9.76 -7.02
N THR A 187 19.63 9.34 -8.14
CA THR A 187 19.87 9.95 -9.45
C THR A 187 19.06 11.25 -9.66
N ARG A 188 18.04 11.48 -8.82
CA ARG A 188 17.08 12.59 -8.92
C ARG A 188 16.34 12.62 -10.24
N GLN A 189 16.05 11.47 -10.80
CA GLN A 189 15.34 11.29 -12.06
C GLN A 189 14.14 10.40 -11.92
N MET A 190 13.17 10.51 -12.82
CA MET A 190 12.10 9.54 -12.95
C MET A 190 12.67 8.25 -13.54
N VAL A 191 12.25 7.13 -12.97
CA VAL A 191 12.71 5.80 -13.45
C VAL A 191 12.04 5.49 -14.78
N ASP A 192 12.84 5.32 -15.82
CA ASP A 192 12.40 5.02 -17.19
C ASP A 192 12.92 3.62 -17.62
N ARG A 193 12.51 2.59 -16.90
CA ARG A 193 12.79 1.19 -17.29
C ARG A 193 11.53 0.36 -17.18
N VAL A 194 11.33 -0.56 -18.13
CA VAL A 194 10.26 -1.56 -18.05
C VAL A 194 10.64 -2.62 -17.04
N GLY A 195 9.75 -2.88 -16.10
CA GLY A 195 9.95 -3.89 -15.08
C GLY A 195 8.99 -3.70 -13.92
N SER A 196 9.04 -4.65 -12.98
CA SER A 196 8.31 -4.57 -11.72
C SER A 196 9.07 -5.24 -10.59
N THR A 197 8.82 -4.81 -9.39
CA THR A 197 9.25 -5.47 -8.15
C THR A 197 8.02 -5.68 -7.29
N THR A 198 7.78 -6.93 -6.93
CA THR A 198 6.72 -7.34 -6.02
C THR A 198 7.32 -7.71 -4.68
N VAL A 199 6.73 -7.24 -3.61
CA VAL A 199 7.13 -7.57 -2.23
C VAL A 199 5.96 -8.17 -1.48
N VAL A 200 6.22 -9.24 -0.74
CA VAL A 200 5.32 -9.82 0.26
C VAL A 200 5.85 -9.48 1.65
N ALA A 201 5.00 -8.92 2.50
CA ALA A 201 5.31 -8.52 3.86
C ALA A 201 4.09 -8.67 4.78
N ASP A 202 4.27 -8.44 6.09
CA ASP A 202 3.18 -8.56 7.07
C ASP A 202 2.09 -7.48 6.90
N THR A 203 2.46 -6.28 6.43
CA THR A 203 1.54 -5.14 6.23
C THR A 203 1.66 -4.59 4.83
N LEU A 204 0.59 -3.97 4.35
CA LEU A 204 0.59 -3.37 3.01
C LEU A 204 1.46 -2.12 2.95
N LEU A 205 1.55 -1.36 4.04
CA LEU A 205 2.48 -0.25 4.17
C LEU A 205 3.90 -0.69 3.80
N TRP A 206 4.41 -1.73 4.47
CA TRP A 206 5.79 -2.16 4.26
C TRP A 206 6.00 -2.89 2.94
N ALA A 207 5.01 -3.63 2.46
CA ALA A 207 5.08 -4.23 1.12
C ALA A 207 5.22 -3.15 0.03
N ASP A 208 4.43 -2.08 0.08
CA ASP A 208 4.42 -0.99 -0.91
C ASP A 208 5.69 -0.13 -0.84
N VAL A 209 6.12 0.26 0.36
CA VAL A 209 7.38 0.99 0.57
C VAL A 209 8.57 0.21 0.02
N TRP A 210 8.68 -1.08 0.34
CA TRP A 210 9.80 -1.90 -0.11
C TRP A 210 9.72 -2.23 -1.61
N ALA A 211 8.52 -2.43 -2.16
CA ALA A 211 8.37 -2.61 -3.61
C ALA A 211 8.91 -1.39 -4.37
N THR A 212 8.58 -0.19 -3.91
CA THR A 212 9.10 1.06 -4.49
C THR A 212 10.62 1.18 -4.28
N ALA A 213 11.10 1.01 -3.06
CA ALA A 213 12.53 1.14 -2.73
C ALA A 213 13.40 0.18 -3.54
N LEU A 214 13.00 -1.09 -3.65
CA LEU A 214 13.73 -2.10 -4.41
C LEU A 214 13.67 -1.87 -5.92
N PHE A 215 12.55 -1.30 -6.40
CA PHE A 215 12.44 -0.97 -7.82
C PHE A 215 13.39 0.18 -8.19
N VAL A 216 13.56 1.19 -7.35
CA VAL A 216 14.39 2.37 -7.68
C VAL A 216 15.83 2.26 -7.21
N GLY A 217 16.09 1.71 -6.02
CA GLY A 217 17.33 1.93 -5.25
C GLY A 217 18.47 0.93 -5.48
N GLY A 218 18.37 0.01 -6.45
CA GLY A 218 19.49 -0.88 -6.83
C GLY A 218 20.02 -1.77 -5.68
N ASP A 219 21.35 -1.93 -5.62
CA ASP A 219 22.01 -2.86 -4.68
C ASP A 219 21.94 -2.37 -3.22
N ASP A 220 22.02 -1.06 -2.99
CA ASP A 220 21.92 -0.48 -1.64
C ASP A 220 20.54 -0.74 -1.02
N ALA A 221 19.47 -0.63 -1.81
CA ALA A 221 18.12 -0.96 -1.37
C ALA A 221 17.96 -2.46 -1.10
N ARG A 222 18.59 -3.34 -1.89
CA ARG A 222 18.59 -4.80 -1.66
C ARG A 222 19.31 -5.16 -0.36
N GLU A 223 20.45 -4.52 -0.08
CA GLU A 223 21.16 -4.71 1.18
C GLU A 223 20.32 -4.21 2.38
N ALA A 224 19.69 -3.05 2.25
CA ALA A 224 18.80 -2.51 3.26
C ALA A 224 17.60 -3.44 3.50
N PHE A 225 16.98 -3.96 2.45
CA PHE A 225 15.86 -4.91 2.51
C PHE A 225 16.22 -6.18 3.29
N SER A 226 17.36 -6.81 2.97
CA SER A 226 17.78 -8.04 3.67
C SER A 226 18.03 -7.83 5.16
N ARG A 227 18.39 -6.63 5.59
CA ARG A 227 18.60 -6.31 7.01
C ARG A 227 17.34 -5.85 7.75
N ASN A 228 16.50 -5.06 7.08
CA ASN A 228 15.43 -4.30 7.73
C ASN A 228 14.02 -4.84 7.44
N ALA A 229 13.90 -5.89 6.61
CA ALA A 229 12.64 -6.53 6.26
C ALA A 229 12.67 -8.05 6.50
N PRO A 230 12.95 -8.51 7.74
CA PRO A 230 13.04 -9.94 8.04
C PRO A 230 11.69 -10.61 7.74
N GLY A 231 11.72 -11.76 7.05
CA GLY A 231 10.52 -12.52 6.68
C GLY A 231 9.80 -12.03 5.41
N ALA A 232 10.12 -10.84 4.90
CA ALA A 232 9.59 -10.38 3.62
C ALA A 232 10.24 -11.11 2.44
N GLN A 233 9.47 -11.26 1.35
CA GLN A 233 9.93 -11.90 0.11
C GLN A 233 9.81 -10.90 -1.05
N THR A 234 10.69 -11.03 -2.05
CA THR A 234 10.66 -10.18 -3.24
C THR A 234 10.78 -10.98 -4.52
N PHE A 235 10.08 -10.50 -5.56
CA PHE A 235 10.09 -11.04 -6.92
C PHE A 235 10.32 -9.87 -7.88
N ALA A 236 11.28 -9.99 -8.77
CA ALA A 236 11.52 -9.01 -9.83
C ALA A 236 11.20 -9.62 -11.21
N ALA A 237 10.58 -8.82 -12.10
CA ALA A 237 10.21 -9.21 -13.45
C ALA A 237 10.51 -8.11 -14.50
#